data_c8284a0b1fedee58027f45095c882b2b
#
_entry.id   c8284a0b1fedee58027f45095c882b2b
#
_cell.length_a   1.000
_cell.length_b   1.000
_cell.length_c   1.000
_cell.angle_alpha   90.00
_cell.angle_beta   90.00
_cell.angle_gamma   90.00
#
_symmetry.space_group_name_H-M   'P 1'
#
loop_
_entity.id
_entity.type
_entity.pdbx_description
1 polymer ?
#
loop_
_entity_poly.entity_id
_entity_poly.type
_entity_poly.pdbx_seq_one_letter_code
_entity_poly.pdbx_strand_id
1 'polypeptide(L)'
;MEEDNIIIICRHGERIDCSSERNNQKTMKGDPELTKTGINLSKYLGQRIYTEFKPYIEQNRIKLFVSPFTRTLETAISLRNEMQMNLSKTNQDFYIIKNLGEVNFYNFDLYPNILYYNTNTNHQIYQDLIIDKMNQGNIDYNIIDIDNGNVKYKETRSEADERYENELKKIIEELKGKKSYLYIIVQHGEGVAACCRYLCNIIKQNSIQENNNKLYPNFLNMITGDNQNYCNSFCFKINTAGDKISYYDELCYKPEINIDSEIVIYENDYKAKLIKWLKNPNNKIKNENKNIKEIKLIYRGTRDGFQAEAFHEKCDNKGETLTLIESQDNYIFGGYTEINWDSTVWNGNIGENNNARRNGKGNEFVFTLKNPHEKKPAKFNMKKSWLNHSICCDANLGPIFGCNDIRIENNCNITNNRFTYYDFQKGEYCFEDTTGHKRLLFTGKPSFLVQEIEVFQVIR
;
A
#
# COMPACT_ATOMS: atom_id res chain seq x y z
N MET A 1 2.29 4.11 34.75
CA MET A 1 1.26 3.65 33.80
C MET A 1 1.49 2.17 33.60
N GLU A 2 0.51 1.34 33.85
CA GLU A 2 0.60 -0.09 33.47
C GLU A 2 0.71 -0.13 31.95
N GLU A 3 1.82 -0.64 31.45
CA GLU A 3 2.04 -0.75 30.02
C GLU A 3 1.26 -1.97 29.50
N ASP A 4 0.26 -1.73 28.66
CA ASP A 4 -0.57 -2.75 28.05
C ASP A 4 0.25 -3.66 27.13
N ASN A 5 -0.21 -4.89 26.96
CA ASN A 5 0.27 -5.76 25.89
C ASN A 5 -0.43 -5.39 24.58
N ILE A 6 0.23 -5.63 23.46
CA ILE A 6 -0.26 -5.33 22.13
C ILE A 6 -0.38 -6.64 21.33
N ILE A 7 -1.52 -6.85 20.67
CA ILE A 7 -1.67 -7.88 19.65
C ILE A 7 -1.94 -7.21 18.30
N ILE A 8 -1.14 -7.54 17.30
CA ILE A 8 -1.35 -7.18 15.90
C ILE A 8 -1.74 -8.44 15.14
N ILE A 9 -2.88 -8.40 14.43
CA ILE A 9 -3.34 -9.48 13.56
C ILE A 9 -3.28 -8.97 12.15
N CYS A 10 -2.50 -9.60 11.26
CA CYS A 10 -2.33 -9.16 9.88
C CYS A 10 -2.48 -10.29 8.86
N ARG A 11 -2.95 -9.90 7.66
CA ARG A 11 -3.01 -10.76 6.48
C ARG A 11 -1.64 -10.79 5.79
N HIS A 12 -1.30 -11.93 5.16
CA HIS A 12 -0.13 -12.04 4.28
C HIS A 12 -0.13 -11.01 3.14
N GLY A 13 1.04 -10.79 2.53
CA GLY A 13 1.23 -9.95 1.34
C GLY A 13 0.54 -10.49 0.08
N GLU A 14 0.65 -9.74 -1.01
CA GLU A 14 0.06 -10.13 -2.29
C GLU A 14 0.68 -11.43 -2.83
N ARG A 15 -0.18 -12.32 -3.34
CA ARG A 15 0.17 -13.64 -3.88
C ARG A 15 0.46 -13.57 -5.38
N ILE A 16 1.45 -14.32 -5.84
CA ILE A 16 1.84 -14.34 -7.26
C ILE A 16 0.74 -14.92 -8.17
N ASP A 17 -0.07 -15.84 -7.68
CA ASP A 17 -1.17 -16.45 -8.45
C ASP A 17 -2.40 -15.53 -8.62
N CYS A 18 -2.47 -14.44 -7.85
CA CYS A 18 -3.51 -13.41 -7.94
C CYS A 18 -3.08 -12.16 -8.72
N SER A 19 -1.83 -12.11 -9.18
CA SER A 19 -1.25 -10.95 -9.85
C SER A 19 -1.10 -11.15 -11.36
N SER A 20 -0.86 -10.05 -12.08
CA SER A 20 -0.49 -10.07 -13.51
C SER A 20 0.87 -10.73 -13.77
N GLU A 21 1.70 -10.92 -12.74
CA GLU A 21 3.00 -11.58 -12.84
C GLU A 21 2.92 -13.11 -13.05
N ARG A 22 1.70 -13.66 -13.10
CA ARG A 22 1.39 -15.09 -13.17
C ARG A 22 2.02 -15.84 -14.37
N ASN A 23 2.45 -15.15 -15.40
CA ASN A 23 2.65 -15.75 -16.73
C ASN A 23 3.92 -16.59 -16.91
N ASN A 24 4.88 -16.66 -15.97
CA ASN A 24 6.17 -17.33 -16.21
C ASN A 24 6.78 -18.14 -15.05
N GLN A 25 6.11 -18.31 -13.93
CA GLN A 25 6.70 -19.04 -12.80
C GLN A 25 5.93 -20.34 -12.50
N LYS A 26 6.68 -21.44 -12.29
CA LYS A 26 6.16 -22.68 -11.68
C LYS A 26 5.85 -22.39 -10.22
N THR A 27 4.66 -21.85 -9.96
CA THR A 27 4.18 -21.69 -8.57
C THR A 27 3.78 -23.06 -8.01
N MET A 28 4.10 -23.31 -6.75
CA MET A 28 3.55 -24.48 -6.05
C MET A 28 2.03 -24.35 -6.03
N LYS A 29 1.34 -25.34 -6.56
CA LYS A 29 -0.12 -25.39 -6.62
C LYS A 29 -0.67 -25.35 -5.19
N GLY A 30 -1.39 -24.27 -4.82
CA GLY A 30 -2.06 -24.11 -3.54
C GLY A 30 -1.26 -23.41 -2.43
N ASP A 31 0.06 -23.22 -2.58
CA ASP A 31 0.88 -22.43 -1.66
C ASP A 31 1.82 -21.48 -2.42
N PRO A 32 1.25 -20.46 -3.11
CA PRO A 32 2.04 -19.53 -3.88
C PRO A 32 2.89 -18.62 -2.99
N GLU A 33 4.05 -18.25 -3.52
CA GLU A 33 4.91 -17.21 -2.95
C GLU A 33 4.27 -15.82 -3.07
N LEU A 34 4.88 -14.84 -2.41
CA LEU A 34 4.51 -13.44 -2.57
C LEU A 34 5.02 -12.89 -3.91
N THR A 35 4.30 -11.89 -4.42
CA THR A 35 4.84 -11.01 -5.44
C THR A 35 5.89 -10.10 -4.86
N LYS A 36 6.65 -9.40 -5.72
CA LYS A 36 7.52 -8.31 -5.27
C LYS A 36 6.74 -7.23 -4.53
N THR A 37 5.51 -6.95 -4.95
CA THR A 37 4.56 -6.07 -4.24
C THR A 37 4.25 -6.60 -2.85
N GLY A 38 3.90 -7.86 -2.73
CA GLY A 38 3.60 -8.49 -1.44
C GLY A 38 4.76 -8.39 -0.46
N ILE A 39 5.99 -8.61 -0.94
CA ILE A 39 7.21 -8.43 -0.13
C ILE A 39 7.37 -6.97 0.32
N ASN A 40 7.17 -5.99 -0.58
CA ASN A 40 7.31 -4.57 -0.26
C ASN A 40 6.23 -4.09 0.72
N LEU A 41 4.99 -4.53 0.56
CA LEU A 41 3.91 -4.25 1.52
C LEU A 41 4.23 -4.82 2.91
N SER A 42 4.80 -6.02 2.96
CA SER A 42 5.23 -6.65 4.21
C SER A 42 6.36 -5.86 4.89
N LYS A 43 7.33 -5.39 4.13
CA LYS A 43 8.41 -4.51 4.62
C LYS A 43 7.85 -3.20 5.16
N TYR A 44 6.95 -2.56 4.43
CA TYR A 44 6.32 -1.31 4.87
C TYR A 44 5.54 -1.48 6.18
N LEU A 45 4.78 -2.56 6.33
CA LEU A 45 4.13 -2.88 7.59
C LEU A 45 5.15 -3.05 8.73
N GLY A 46 6.28 -3.71 8.47
CA GLY A 46 7.38 -3.86 9.42
C GLY A 46 7.96 -2.53 9.89
N GLN A 47 8.19 -1.59 8.96
CA GLN A 47 8.67 -0.23 9.28
C GLN A 47 7.68 0.54 10.14
N ARG A 48 6.38 0.43 9.87
CA ARG A 48 5.34 1.07 10.67
C ARG A 48 5.27 0.49 12.07
N ILE A 49 5.30 -0.84 12.20
CA ILE A 49 5.32 -1.51 13.50
C ILE A 49 6.55 -1.08 14.29
N TYR A 50 7.73 -1.04 13.66
CA TYR A 50 8.95 -0.57 14.32
C TYR A 50 8.81 0.87 14.83
N THR A 51 8.29 1.77 13.99
CA THR A 51 8.12 3.18 14.36
C THR A 51 7.20 3.34 15.55
N GLU A 52 6.08 2.63 15.57
CA GLU A 52 5.04 2.75 16.60
C GLU A 52 5.40 2.03 17.90
N PHE A 53 5.99 0.82 17.79
CA PHE A 53 6.26 -0.05 18.94
C PHE A 53 7.76 -0.26 19.20
N LYS A 54 8.59 0.70 18.81
CA LYS A 54 10.04 0.64 19.01
C LYS A 54 10.47 0.20 20.42
N PRO A 55 9.89 0.70 21.54
CA PRO A 55 10.28 0.28 22.88
C PRO A 55 10.08 -1.22 23.15
N TYR A 56 9.03 -1.83 22.58
CA TYR A 56 8.77 -3.26 22.72
C TYR A 56 9.83 -4.10 22.00
N ILE A 57 10.19 -3.64 20.81
CA ILE A 57 11.13 -4.33 19.91
C ILE A 57 12.56 -4.23 20.47
N GLU A 58 13.00 -3.04 20.88
CA GLU A 58 14.34 -2.81 21.44
C GLU A 58 14.57 -3.52 22.78
N GLN A 59 13.49 -3.82 23.54
CA GLN A 59 13.55 -4.57 24.77
C GLN A 59 13.38 -6.10 24.57
N ASN A 60 13.35 -6.58 23.33
CA ASN A 60 13.09 -7.98 22.97
C ASN A 60 11.79 -8.54 23.59
N ARG A 61 10.74 -7.71 23.68
CA ARG A 61 9.42 -8.11 24.16
C ARG A 61 8.43 -8.31 23.01
N ILE A 62 8.86 -9.06 22.01
CA ILE A 62 8.09 -9.29 20.78
C ILE A 62 8.03 -10.79 20.47
N LYS A 63 6.88 -11.24 19.92
CA LYS A 63 6.72 -12.60 19.38
C LYS A 63 5.94 -12.55 18.07
N LEU A 64 6.35 -13.37 17.11
CA LEU A 64 5.66 -13.57 15.83
C LEU A 64 5.04 -14.97 15.79
N PHE A 65 3.75 -15.03 15.57
CA PHE A 65 2.97 -16.26 15.37
C PHE A 65 2.53 -16.32 13.92
N VAL A 66 2.92 -17.35 13.20
CA VAL A 66 2.85 -17.36 11.75
C VAL A 66 2.17 -18.63 11.26
N SER A 67 1.22 -18.50 10.35
CA SER A 67 0.70 -19.63 9.59
C SER A 67 1.81 -20.31 8.79
N PRO A 68 1.77 -21.63 8.62
CA PRO A 68 2.85 -22.38 7.98
C PRO A 68 2.96 -22.21 6.46
N PHE A 69 2.10 -21.44 5.81
CA PHE A 69 2.11 -21.26 4.36
C PHE A 69 3.26 -20.35 3.88
N THR A 70 3.83 -20.63 2.71
CA THR A 70 4.97 -19.90 2.14
C THR A 70 4.73 -18.38 2.14
N ARG A 71 3.58 -17.91 1.68
CA ARG A 71 3.22 -16.48 1.64
C ARG A 71 3.16 -15.81 3.02
N THR A 72 2.74 -16.55 4.05
CA THR A 72 2.71 -16.03 5.42
C THR A 72 4.09 -16.01 6.06
N LEU A 73 4.92 -17.02 5.78
CA LEU A 73 6.33 -17.06 6.18
C LEU A 73 7.12 -15.92 5.54
N GLU A 74 7.01 -15.72 4.22
CA GLU A 74 7.67 -14.63 3.51
C GLU A 74 7.22 -13.25 4.01
N THR A 75 5.93 -13.10 4.33
CA THR A 75 5.41 -11.87 4.96
C THR A 75 6.09 -11.63 6.31
N ALA A 76 6.09 -12.64 7.18
CA ALA A 76 6.65 -12.52 8.52
C ALA A 76 8.17 -12.30 8.51
N ILE A 77 8.90 -12.94 7.60
CA ILE A 77 10.34 -12.75 7.40
C ILE A 77 10.63 -11.31 6.95
N SER A 78 9.88 -10.82 5.95
CA SER A 78 10.03 -9.46 5.42
C SER A 78 9.72 -8.41 6.49
N LEU A 79 8.66 -8.61 7.26
CA LEU A 79 8.24 -7.79 8.38
C LEU A 79 9.32 -7.71 9.47
N ARG A 80 9.84 -8.87 9.89
CA ARG A 80 10.87 -9.00 10.91
C ARG A 80 12.16 -8.29 10.51
N ASN A 81 12.59 -8.46 9.28
CA ASN A 81 13.82 -7.85 8.79
C ASN A 81 13.76 -6.32 8.82
N GLU A 82 12.60 -5.73 8.48
CA GLU A 82 12.41 -4.27 8.53
C GLU A 82 12.25 -3.74 9.95
N MET A 83 11.76 -4.53 10.87
CA MET A 83 11.73 -4.16 12.29
C MET A 83 13.11 -4.12 12.93
N GLN A 84 14.19 -4.38 12.15
CA GLN A 84 15.58 -4.37 12.63
C GLN A 84 15.77 -5.23 13.88
N MET A 85 15.01 -6.33 13.97
CA MET A 85 15.13 -7.25 15.08
C MET A 85 16.51 -7.89 15.05
N ASN A 86 17.46 -7.24 15.71
CA ASN A 86 18.75 -7.84 16.05
C ASN A 86 18.53 -8.93 17.11
N LEU A 87 17.81 -9.96 16.71
CA LEU A 87 17.64 -11.13 17.55
C LEU A 87 19.01 -11.79 17.62
N SER A 88 19.60 -11.80 18.81
CA SER A 88 20.70 -12.70 19.09
C SER A 88 20.25 -14.10 18.67
N LYS A 89 21.16 -14.95 18.17
CA LYS A 89 20.87 -16.34 17.75
C LYS A 89 20.17 -17.21 18.81
N THR A 90 19.93 -16.66 19.98
CA THR A 90 19.33 -17.34 21.15
C THR A 90 17.87 -16.99 21.41
N ASN A 91 17.27 -16.01 20.69
CA ASN A 91 15.89 -15.59 20.93
C ASN A 91 14.93 -16.27 19.95
N GLN A 92 14.25 -17.28 20.46
CA GLN A 92 13.23 -18.07 19.76
C GLN A 92 11.88 -17.33 19.80
N ASP A 93 11.75 -16.18 19.13
CA ASP A 93 10.51 -15.38 19.17
C ASP A 93 9.68 -15.52 17.88
N PHE A 94 9.99 -16.51 17.05
CA PHE A 94 9.27 -16.84 15.82
C PHE A 94 8.63 -18.22 15.94
N TYR A 95 7.29 -18.26 15.87
CA TYR A 95 6.49 -19.47 16.10
C TYR A 95 5.64 -19.80 14.87
N ILE A 96 5.84 -20.97 14.29
CA ILE A 96 5.02 -21.50 13.19
C ILE A 96 3.89 -22.32 13.78
N ILE A 97 2.64 -21.93 13.53
CA ILE A 97 1.44 -22.51 14.13
C ILE A 97 0.53 -23.11 13.07
N LYS A 98 0.35 -24.42 13.06
CA LYS A 98 -0.51 -25.13 12.12
C LYS A 98 -1.96 -24.64 12.15
N ASN A 99 -2.49 -24.35 13.33
CA ASN A 99 -3.88 -23.92 13.51
C ASN A 99 -4.17 -22.54 12.94
N LEU A 100 -3.16 -21.77 12.49
CA LEU A 100 -3.33 -20.54 11.74
C LEU A 100 -3.41 -20.77 10.21
N GLY A 101 -3.37 -22.01 9.76
CA GLY A 101 -3.48 -22.38 8.33
C GLY A 101 -4.80 -21.94 7.68
N GLU A 102 -4.77 -21.73 6.37
CA GLU A 102 -5.95 -21.29 5.60
C GLU A 102 -7.09 -22.31 5.63
N VAL A 103 -8.32 -21.82 5.52
CA VAL A 103 -9.52 -22.65 5.40
C VAL A 103 -9.57 -23.32 4.04
N ASN A 104 -9.83 -24.60 4.00
CA ASN A 104 -9.94 -25.35 2.76
C ASN A 104 -11.39 -25.72 2.44
N PHE A 105 -12.05 -24.90 1.62
CA PHE A 105 -13.45 -25.17 1.24
C PHE A 105 -13.63 -26.10 0.04
N TYR A 106 -12.69 -26.14 -0.92
CA TYR A 106 -13.12 -26.54 -2.28
C TYR A 106 -12.35 -27.60 -3.03
N ASN A 107 -11.12 -27.90 -2.82
CA ASN A 107 -10.48 -28.99 -3.58
C ASN A 107 -9.07 -29.30 -3.10
N PHE A 108 -8.89 -30.53 -2.66
CA PHE A 108 -7.65 -31.07 -2.15
C PHE A 108 -6.50 -31.13 -3.15
N ASP A 109 -6.79 -31.22 -4.42
CA ASP A 109 -5.76 -31.29 -5.48
C ASP A 109 -5.00 -29.96 -5.66
N LEU A 110 -5.50 -28.88 -5.06
CA LEU A 110 -4.95 -27.52 -5.19
C LEU A 110 -4.12 -27.04 -4.01
N TYR A 111 -4.27 -27.68 -2.82
CA TYR A 111 -3.51 -27.31 -1.64
C TYR A 111 -2.40 -28.33 -1.40
N PRO A 112 -1.18 -27.90 -1.10
CA PRO A 112 -0.16 -28.84 -0.70
C PRO A 112 -0.67 -29.62 0.49
N ASN A 113 -0.42 -30.92 0.50
CA ASN A 113 -0.80 -31.88 1.55
C ASN A 113 -0.19 -31.56 2.94
N ILE A 114 0.15 -30.35 3.16
CA ILE A 114 0.94 -29.75 4.20
C ILE A 114 0.29 -29.90 5.58
N LEU A 115 -1.04 -29.76 5.62
CA LEU A 115 -1.78 -29.72 6.88
C LEU A 115 -2.52 -31.03 7.20
N TYR A 116 -2.67 -31.92 6.22
CA TYR A 116 -3.67 -32.99 6.28
C TYR A 116 -3.12 -34.41 6.26
N TYR A 117 -1.81 -34.62 6.11
CA TYR A 117 -1.26 -35.97 5.98
C TYR A 117 -0.44 -36.45 7.14
N ASN A 118 -0.91 -37.55 7.67
CA ASN A 118 -0.20 -38.44 8.61
C ASN A 118 0.74 -39.44 7.88
N THR A 119 1.16 -39.12 6.65
CA THR A 119 2.09 -39.98 5.90
C THR A 119 3.49 -39.39 5.91
N ASN A 120 4.45 -40.15 6.36
CA ASN A 120 5.83 -39.74 6.62
C ASN A 120 6.58 -39.04 5.48
N THR A 121 6.17 -39.22 4.23
CA THR A 121 6.89 -38.65 3.07
C THR A 121 6.53 -37.17 2.76
N ASN A 122 5.28 -36.80 2.92
CA ASN A 122 4.85 -35.43 2.63
C ASN A 122 5.18 -34.43 3.75
N HIS A 123 5.28 -34.95 4.99
CA HIS A 123 5.69 -34.16 6.14
C HIS A 123 7.15 -33.71 6.01
N GLN A 124 8.03 -34.57 5.49
CA GLN A 124 9.44 -34.23 5.31
C GLN A 124 9.64 -33.11 4.25
N ILE A 125 8.98 -33.24 3.09
CA ILE A 125 9.08 -32.21 2.01
C ILE A 125 8.65 -30.84 2.52
N TYR A 126 7.65 -30.79 3.37
CA TYR A 126 7.17 -29.55 3.94
C TYR A 126 8.09 -28.98 5.01
N GLN A 127 8.60 -29.82 5.89
CA GLN A 127 9.62 -29.39 6.85
C GLN A 127 10.83 -28.83 6.13
N ASP A 128 11.27 -29.48 5.04
CA ASP A 128 12.39 -29.01 4.23
C ASP A 128 12.10 -27.63 3.60
N LEU A 129 10.87 -27.41 3.10
CA LEU A 129 10.46 -26.11 2.54
C LEU A 129 10.47 -24.99 3.60
N ILE A 130 9.92 -25.25 4.78
CA ILE A 130 9.98 -24.30 5.91
C ILE A 130 11.43 -24.03 6.28
N ILE A 131 12.24 -25.08 6.43
CA ILE A 131 13.65 -24.98 6.76
C ILE A 131 14.38 -24.11 5.72
N ASP A 132 14.16 -24.35 4.43
CA ASP A 132 14.77 -23.58 3.37
C ASP A 132 14.38 -22.10 3.44
N LYS A 133 13.10 -21.77 3.63
CA LYS A 133 12.64 -20.39 3.76
C LYS A 133 13.20 -19.70 5.00
N MET A 134 13.25 -20.40 6.13
CA MET A 134 13.80 -19.86 7.38
C MET A 134 15.31 -19.68 7.29
N ASN A 135 16.02 -20.59 6.65
CA ASN A 135 17.47 -20.47 6.40
C ASN A 135 17.78 -19.30 5.46
N GLN A 136 16.98 -19.09 4.39
CA GLN A 136 17.10 -17.91 3.52
C GLN A 136 16.92 -16.60 4.29
N GLY A 137 16.03 -16.59 5.29
CA GLY A 137 15.81 -15.46 6.20
C GLY A 137 16.84 -15.35 7.34
N ASN A 138 17.72 -16.33 7.51
CA ASN A 138 18.63 -16.46 8.67
C ASN A 138 17.89 -16.32 10.01
N ILE A 139 16.82 -17.10 10.17
CA ILE A 139 15.89 -17.01 11.31
C ILE A 139 15.86 -18.33 12.09
N ASP A 140 16.11 -18.26 13.39
CA ASP A 140 15.80 -19.35 14.31
C ASP A 140 14.27 -19.34 14.58
N TYR A 141 13.66 -20.52 14.61
CA TYR A 141 12.21 -20.64 14.75
C TYR A 141 11.82 -21.85 15.61
N ASN A 142 10.61 -21.78 16.15
CA ASN A 142 9.96 -22.89 16.83
C ASN A 142 8.75 -23.34 16.03
N ILE A 143 8.63 -24.64 15.82
CA ILE A 143 7.37 -25.22 15.33
C ILE A 143 6.56 -25.60 16.56
N ILE A 144 5.45 -24.91 16.77
CA ILE A 144 4.47 -25.33 17.77
C ILE A 144 3.48 -26.24 17.07
N ASP A 145 3.72 -27.53 17.22
CA ASP A 145 2.77 -28.56 16.91
C ASP A 145 1.85 -28.71 18.13
N ILE A 146 0.98 -27.74 18.33
CA ILE A 146 0.03 -27.77 19.43
C ILE A 146 -1.04 -28.79 19.07
N ASP A 147 -0.91 -29.93 19.72
CA ASP A 147 -1.80 -31.08 19.65
C ASP A 147 -1.95 -31.74 18.28
N ASN A 148 -1.98 -33.07 18.31
CA ASN A 148 -2.50 -33.93 17.25
C ASN A 148 -3.95 -33.65 16.86
N GLY A 149 -4.41 -32.41 17.07
CA GLY A 149 -5.68 -31.85 16.65
C GLY A 149 -5.72 -31.83 15.16
N ASN A 150 -6.42 -32.75 14.60
CA ASN A 150 -6.76 -32.89 13.21
C ASN A 150 -7.33 -31.59 12.67
N VAL A 151 -6.54 -30.78 11.96
CA VAL A 151 -7.12 -29.84 11.00
C VAL A 151 -7.92 -30.73 10.05
N LYS A 152 -9.24 -30.64 10.15
CA LYS A 152 -10.11 -31.56 9.42
C LYS A 152 -9.99 -31.34 7.93
N TYR A 153 -9.86 -32.43 7.22
CA TYR A 153 -10.15 -32.46 5.79
C TYR A 153 -11.58 -31.97 5.57
N LYS A 154 -11.78 -30.88 4.78
CA LYS A 154 -13.08 -30.23 4.57
C LYS A 154 -13.71 -29.67 5.85
N GLU A 155 -12.99 -28.78 6.54
CA GLU A 155 -13.62 -28.03 7.61
C GLU A 155 -14.67 -27.05 7.03
N THR A 156 -15.74 -26.84 7.74
CA THR A 156 -16.70 -25.77 7.47
C THR A 156 -16.13 -24.42 7.91
N ARG A 157 -16.71 -23.33 7.45
CA ARG A 157 -16.32 -21.99 7.90
C ARG A 157 -16.44 -21.84 9.42
N SER A 158 -17.50 -22.41 10.02
CA SER A 158 -17.70 -22.37 11.47
C SER A 158 -16.62 -23.12 12.23
N GLU A 159 -16.20 -24.30 11.74
CA GLU A 159 -15.12 -25.07 12.35
C GLU A 159 -13.76 -24.35 12.22
N ALA A 160 -13.52 -23.69 11.09
CA ALA A 160 -12.35 -22.87 10.90
C ALA A 160 -12.35 -21.64 11.83
N ASP A 161 -13.45 -20.93 11.93
CA ASP A 161 -13.60 -19.78 12.83
C ASP A 161 -13.32 -20.21 14.28
N GLU A 162 -13.88 -21.34 14.73
CA GLU A 162 -13.65 -21.89 16.07
C GLU A 162 -12.16 -22.25 16.28
N ARG A 163 -11.50 -22.82 15.29
CA ARG A 163 -10.06 -23.14 15.33
C ARG A 163 -9.21 -21.88 15.49
N TYR A 164 -9.46 -20.84 14.72
CA TYR A 164 -8.75 -19.57 14.82
C TYR A 164 -8.98 -18.87 16.16
N GLU A 165 -10.23 -18.86 16.63
CA GLU A 165 -10.58 -18.29 17.94
C GLU A 165 -9.90 -19.04 19.10
N ASN A 166 -9.88 -20.36 19.05
CA ASN A 166 -9.23 -21.16 20.08
C ASN A 166 -7.71 -20.95 20.11
N GLU A 167 -7.07 -20.78 18.95
CA GLU A 167 -5.65 -20.46 18.89
C GLU A 167 -5.36 -19.05 19.43
N LEU A 168 -6.19 -18.08 19.08
CA LEU A 168 -6.07 -16.72 19.61
C LEU A 168 -6.26 -16.68 21.13
N LYS A 169 -7.19 -17.48 21.69
CA LYS A 169 -7.39 -17.59 23.15
C LYS A 169 -6.12 -18.11 23.84
N LYS A 170 -5.42 -19.09 23.27
CA LYS A 170 -4.16 -19.59 23.81
C LYS A 170 -3.07 -18.51 23.80
N ILE A 171 -2.98 -17.76 22.69
CA ILE A 171 -2.02 -16.64 22.56
C ILE A 171 -2.33 -15.55 23.60
N ILE A 172 -3.60 -15.22 23.84
CA ILE A 172 -4.00 -14.24 24.87
C ILE A 172 -3.69 -14.78 26.28
N GLU A 173 -3.95 -16.05 26.52
CA GLU A 173 -3.63 -16.68 27.81
C GLU A 173 -2.14 -16.60 28.13
N GLU A 174 -1.29 -16.76 27.12
CA GLU A 174 0.16 -16.61 27.28
C GLU A 174 0.57 -15.16 27.67
N LEU A 175 -0.25 -14.14 27.34
CA LEU A 175 0.01 -12.76 27.72
C LEU A 175 -0.35 -12.43 29.17
N LYS A 176 -1.14 -13.28 29.84
CA LYS A 176 -1.54 -13.03 31.23
C LYS A 176 -0.31 -12.95 32.14
N GLY A 177 -0.30 -11.91 32.96
CA GLY A 177 0.82 -11.62 33.84
C GLY A 177 2.04 -10.99 33.17
N LYS A 178 2.05 -10.86 31.84
CA LYS A 178 3.11 -10.16 31.10
C LYS A 178 2.78 -8.68 30.98
N LYS A 179 3.83 -7.85 30.86
CA LYS A 179 3.71 -6.40 30.67
C LYS A 179 4.52 -5.94 29.48
N SER A 180 3.94 -5.09 28.66
CA SER A 180 4.62 -4.46 27.51
C SER A 180 5.15 -5.48 26.49
N TYR A 181 4.36 -6.52 26.16
CA TYR A 181 4.68 -7.45 25.10
C TYR A 181 3.95 -7.06 23.80
N LEU A 182 4.63 -7.23 22.67
CA LEU A 182 4.11 -7.08 21.33
C LEU A 182 4.00 -8.45 20.66
N TYR A 183 2.78 -8.89 20.39
CA TYR A 183 2.52 -10.15 19.68
C TYR A 183 1.98 -9.82 18.28
N ILE A 184 2.57 -10.44 17.25
CA ILE A 184 2.19 -10.24 15.85
C ILE A 184 1.75 -11.60 15.30
N ILE A 185 0.53 -11.66 14.77
CA ILE A 185 -0.06 -12.85 14.18
C ILE A 185 -0.17 -12.65 12.67
N VAL A 186 0.56 -13.44 11.88
CA VAL A 186 0.53 -13.39 10.41
C VAL A 186 -0.23 -14.58 9.87
N GLN A 187 -1.36 -14.34 9.23
CA GLN A 187 -2.27 -15.38 8.76
C GLN A 187 -3.05 -14.98 7.50
N HIS A 188 -4.12 -15.70 7.20
CA HIS A 188 -4.97 -15.56 6.01
C HIS A 188 -6.19 -14.68 6.29
N GLY A 189 -6.82 -14.19 5.21
CA GLY A 189 -7.95 -13.28 5.33
C GLY A 189 -9.09 -13.77 6.23
N GLU A 190 -9.47 -15.04 6.10
CA GLU A 190 -10.53 -15.65 6.93
C GLU A 190 -10.14 -15.71 8.41
N GLY A 191 -8.89 -16.11 8.70
CA GLY A 191 -8.40 -16.16 10.08
C GLY A 191 -8.29 -14.77 10.71
N VAL A 192 -7.84 -13.76 9.96
CA VAL A 192 -7.87 -12.36 10.41
C VAL A 192 -9.28 -11.94 10.79
N ALA A 193 -10.26 -12.23 9.91
CA ALA A 193 -11.66 -11.89 10.14
C ALA A 193 -12.23 -12.59 11.39
N ALA A 194 -11.97 -13.88 11.58
CA ALA A 194 -12.43 -14.64 12.74
C ALA A 194 -11.86 -14.09 14.05
N CYS A 195 -10.54 -13.91 14.11
CA CYS A 195 -9.86 -13.36 15.28
C CYS A 195 -10.36 -11.96 15.65
N CYS A 196 -10.52 -11.10 14.64
CA CYS A 196 -11.03 -9.75 14.86
C CYS A 196 -12.50 -9.75 15.34
N ARG A 197 -13.37 -10.60 14.78
CA ARG A 197 -14.76 -10.76 15.27
C ARG A 197 -14.78 -11.18 16.73
N TYR A 198 -13.95 -12.15 17.10
CA TYR A 198 -13.86 -12.61 18.48
C TYR A 198 -13.46 -11.48 19.44
N LEU A 199 -12.38 -10.73 19.15
CA LEU A 199 -11.93 -9.61 19.99
C LEU A 199 -12.98 -8.50 20.07
N CYS A 200 -13.63 -8.17 18.96
CA CYS A 200 -14.70 -7.17 18.94
C CYS A 200 -15.90 -7.58 19.79
N ASN A 201 -16.25 -8.86 19.84
CA ASN A 201 -17.32 -9.34 20.70
C ASN A 201 -16.99 -9.17 22.18
N ILE A 202 -15.73 -9.43 22.59
CA ILE A 202 -15.27 -9.16 23.96
C ILE A 202 -15.35 -7.67 24.27
N ILE A 203 -14.86 -6.81 23.37
CA ILE A 203 -14.92 -5.35 23.56
C ILE A 203 -16.37 -4.87 23.71
N LYS A 204 -17.31 -5.41 22.90
CA LYS A 204 -18.74 -5.08 23.02
C LYS A 204 -19.30 -5.48 24.37
N GLN A 205 -19.01 -6.69 24.84
CA GLN A 205 -19.49 -7.16 26.15
C GLN A 205 -18.98 -6.26 27.27
N ASN A 206 -17.72 -5.85 27.20
CA ASN A 206 -17.11 -4.94 28.18
C ASN A 206 -17.70 -3.51 28.09
N SER A 207 -17.98 -2.98 26.88
CA SER A 207 -18.52 -1.63 26.67
C SER A 207 -20.00 -1.50 27.07
N ILE A 208 -20.78 -2.56 26.98
CA ILE A 208 -22.17 -2.58 27.49
C ILE A 208 -22.16 -2.39 29.02
N GLN A 209 -21.16 -2.93 29.70
CA GLN A 209 -20.98 -2.71 31.14
C GLN A 209 -20.53 -1.28 31.49
N GLU A 210 -19.86 -0.57 30.56
CA GLU A 210 -19.30 0.77 30.78
C GLU A 210 -20.09 1.93 30.14
N ASN A 211 -21.27 1.70 29.53
CA ASN A 211 -22.10 2.71 28.86
C ASN A 211 -21.44 3.53 27.72
N ASN A 212 -20.46 2.97 27.00
CA ASN A 212 -19.71 3.64 25.93
C ASN A 212 -20.08 3.13 24.55
N ASN A 213 -21.03 3.78 23.88
CA ASN A 213 -21.61 3.33 22.58
C ASN A 213 -20.90 3.86 21.31
N LYS A 214 -19.62 4.29 21.34
CA LYS A 214 -19.11 5.21 20.28
C LYS A 214 -18.25 4.63 19.14
N LEU A 215 -17.97 3.32 19.03
CA LEU A 215 -16.83 2.88 18.17
C LEU A 215 -17.10 1.81 17.09
N TYR A 216 -18.33 1.44 16.73
CA TYR A 216 -18.53 0.14 16.07
C TYR A 216 -19.09 0.02 14.65
N PRO A 217 -19.62 1.02 13.91
CA PRO A 217 -20.25 0.75 12.61
C PRO A 217 -19.27 0.42 11.47
N ASN A 218 -18.09 0.99 11.46
CA ASN A 218 -17.20 0.89 10.28
C ASN A 218 -16.23 -0.29 10.30
N PHE A 219 -15.81 -0.76 11.46
CA PHE A 219 -14.81 -1.80 11.61
C PHE A 219 -15.30 -3.18 11.14
N LEU A 220 -16.54 -3.56 11.47
CA LEU A 220 -17.11 -4.84 11.04
C LEU A 220 -17.27 -4.93 9.52
N ASN A 221 -17.55 -3.81 8.85
CA ASN A 221 -17.66 -3.77 7.38
C ASN A 221 -16.29 -3.93 6.69
N MET A 222 -15.20 -3.58 7.36
CA MET A 222 -13.84 -3.79 6.85
C MET A 222 -13.35 -5.22 7.00
N ILE A 223 -13.93 -5.99 7.93
CA ILE A 223 -13.58 -7.38 8.22
C ILE A 223 -14.40 -8.36 7.39
N THR A 224 -15.58 -7.95 6.91
CA THR A 224 -16.50 -8.80 6.15
C THR A 224 -16.30 -8.60 4.65
N GLY A 225 -15.69 -9.58 3.96
CA GLY A 225 -15.69 -9.68 2.52
C GLY A 225 -14.33 -9.88 1.88
N ASP A 226 -14.35 -10.17 0.58
CA ASP A 226 -13.20 -10.40 -0.30
C ASP A 226 -12.29 -9.16 -0.49
N ASN A 227 -12.66 -8.03 0.10
CA ASN A 227 -11.99 -6.73 0.00
C ASN A 227 -10.91 -6.50 1.07
N GLN A 228 -10.43 -7.52 1.76
CA GLN A 228 -9.30 -7.34 2.66
C GLN A 228 -8.02 -7.16 1.84
N ASN A 229 -7.50 -5.95 1.84
CA ASN A 229 -6.22 -5.65 1.20
C ASN A 229 -5.10 -6.49 1.83
N TYR A 230 -4.12 -6.86 1.03
CA TYR A 230 -2.92 -7.55 1.50
C TYR A 230 -2.19 -6.72 2.57
N CYS A 231 -1.60 -7.39 3.54
CA CYS A 231 -0.97 -6.76 4.72
C CYS A 231 -1.90 -5.88 5.57
N ASN A 232 -3.23 -6.01 5.45
CA ASN A 232 -4.13 -5.41 6.42
C ASN A 232 -3.81 -5.90 7.81
N SER A 233 -3.69 -4.95 8.75
CA SER A 233 -3.35 -5.22 10.13
C SER A 233 -4.35 -4.56 11.08
N PHE A 234 -4.67 -5.28 12.14
CA PHE A 234 -5.58 -4.84 13.20
C PHE A 234 -4.84 -4.94 14.53
N CYS A 235 -4.90 -3.89 15.31
CA CYS A 235 -4.15 -3.77 16.53
C CYS A 235 -5.07 -3.64 17.74
N PHE A 236 -4.76 -4.37 18.79
CA PHE A 236 -5.52 -4.40 20.03
C PHE A 236 -4.59 -4.25 21.23
N LYS A 237 -5.03 -3.46 22.21
CA LYS A 237 -4.41 -3.40 23.55
C LYS A 237 -5.09 -4.39 24.45
N ILE A 238 -4.27 -5.11 25.22
CA ILE A 238 -4.75 -6.11 26.19
C ILE A 238 -4.07 -5.83 27.51
N ASN A 239 -4.84 -5.65 28.57
CA ASN A 239 -4.28 -5.46 29.90
C ASN A 239 -3.56 -6.72 30.41
N THR A 240 -2.82 -6.59 31.47
CA THR A 240 -2.03 -7.69 32.05
C THR A 240 -2.87 -8.86 32.57
N ALA A 241 -4.14 -8.63 32.92
CA ALA A 241 -5.05 -9.69 33.33
C ALA A 241 -5.63 -10.48 32.14
N GLY A 242 -5.55 -9.91 30.93
CA GLY A 242 -6.08 -10.53 29.70
C GLY A 242 -7.61 -10.43 29.55
N ASP A 243 -8.27 -9.67 30.42
CA ASP A 243 -9.74 -9.54 30.48
C ASP A 243 -10.25 -8.23 29.90
N LYS A 244 -9.44 -7.17 29.85
CA LYS A 244 -9.77 -5.90 29.19
C LYS A 244 -9.06 -5.77 27.88
N ILE A 245 -9.84 -5.71 26.82
CA ILE A 245 -9.36 -5.55 25.45
C ILE A 245 -9.92 -4.25 24.89
N SER A 246 -9.08 -3.46 24.25
CA SER A 246 -9.48 -2.28 23.51
C SER A 246 -8.84 -2.24 22.13
N TYR A 247 -9.52 -1.58 21.21
CA TYR A 247 -8.99 -1.40 19.87
C TYR A 247 -7.96 -0.27 19.84
N TYR A 248 -6.83 -0.49 19.16
CA TYR A 248 -5.77 0.49 19.00
C TYR A 248 -5.76 0.98 17.56
N ASP A 249 -6.30 2.18 17.34
CA ASP A 249 -6.63 2.72 16.01
C ASP A 249 -5.40 3.23 15.23
N GLU A 250 -4.24 3.43 15.85
CA GLU A 250 -3.08 4.09 15.22
C GLU A 250 -2.33 3.21 14.22
N LEU A 251 -2.35 1.89 14.41
CA LEU A 251 -1.81 0.91 13.45
C LEU A 251 -2.84 0.34 12.52
N CYS A 252 -4.10 0.43 12.89
CA CYS A 252 -5.14 0.01 11.99
C CYS A 252 -5.03 0.86 10.74
N TYR A 253 -5.02 0.18 9.63
CA TYR A 253 -5.14 0.79 8.33
C TYR A 253 -6.37 1.72 8.34
N LYS A 254 -6.21 2.94 8.89
CA LYS A 254 -6.87 4.06 8.25
C LYS A 254 -6.32 3.95 6.84
N PRO A 255 -7.16 3.90 5.80
CA PRO A 255 -6.61 4.13 4.48
C PRO A 255 -5.88 5.48 4.58
N GLU A 256 -4.61 5.45 5.00
CA GLU A 256 -3.74 6.56 4.72
C GLU A 256 -3.94 6.70 3.25
N ILE A 257 -4.39 7.85 2.85
CA ILE A 257 -4.60 8.26 1.49
C ILE A 257 -3.68 7.40 0.64
N ASN A 258 -4.24 6.36 0.03
CA ASN A 258 -3.45 5.45 -0.79
C ASN A 258 -3.51 5.96 -2.22
N ILE A 259 -2.39 5.94 -2.90
CA ILE A 259 -2.32 6.13 -4.34
C ILE A 259 -2.28 4.73 -4.95
N ASP A 260 -3.42 4.27 -5.47
CA ASP A 260 -3.56 2.97 -6.15
C ASP A 260 -3.01 3.09 -7.58
N SER A 261 -1.69 3.11 -7.70
CA SER A 261 -0.93 3.35 -8.93
C SER A 261 -0.12 2.13 -9.34
N GLU A 262 -0.16 1.78 -10.62
CA GLU A 262 0.76 0.81 -11.21
C GLU A 262 2.14 1.40 -11.45
N ILE A 263 2.24 2.70 -11.75
CA ILE A 263 3.52 3.40 -11.98
C ILE A 263 4.40 3.41 -10.72
N VAL A 264 3.80 3.60 -9.54
CA VAL A 264 4.52 3.65 -8.25
C VAL A 264 4.10 2.53 -7.32
N ILE A 265 3.68 1.40 -7.87
CA ILE A 265 3.13 0.28 -7.10
C ILE A 265 4.12 -0.24 -6.04
N TYR A 266 5.41 -0.26 -6.35
CA TYR A 266 6.48 -0.77 -5.50
C TYR A 266 7.24 0.31 -4.73
N GLU A 267 6.87 1.60 -4.92
CA GLU A 267 7.66 2.73 -4.45
C GLU A 267 6.93 3.48 -3.33
N ASN A 268 6.87 2.86 -2.15
CA ASN A 268 6.18 3.46 -0.99
C ASN A 268 6.74 4.83 -0.62
N ASP A 269 8.05 5.04 -0.77
CA ASP A 269 8.69 6.35 -0.56
C ASP A 269 8.16 7.41 -1.52
N TYR A 270 7.85 7.05 -2.77
CA TYR A 270 7.26 7.97 -3.74
C TYR A 270 5.81 8.28 -3.38
N LYS A 271 5.01 7.27 -3.01
CA LYS A 271 3.64 7.47 -2.53
C LYS A 271 3.58 8.38 -1.30
N ALA A 272 4.41 8.11 -0.30
CA ALA A 272 4.50 8.93 0.91
C ALA A 272 4.90 10.39 0.59
N LYS A 273 5.83 10.58 -0.35
CA LYS A 273 6.26 11.91 -0.80
C LYS A 273 5.15 12.66 -1.52
N LEU A 274 4.43 11.99 -2.44
CA LEU A 274 3.31 12.58 -3.16
C LEU A 274 2.21 13.00 -2.18
N ILE A 275 1.83 12.16 -1.24
CA ILE A 275 0.85 12.46 -0.20
C ILE A 275 1.31 13.67 0.64
N LYS A 276 2.58 13.71 1.05
CA LYS A 276 3.15 14.85 1.78
C LYS A 276 3.06 16.14 0.97
N TRP A 277 3.35 16.09 -0.32
CA TRP A 277 3.26 17.27 -1.20
C TRP A 277 1.82 17.72 -1.41
N LEU A 278 0.87 16.79 -1.54
CA LEU A 278 -0.55 17.11 -1.65
C LEU A 278 -1.13 17.69 -0.34
N LYS A 279 -0.70 17.21 0.83
CA LYS A 279 -1.09 17.77 2.13
C LYS A 279 -0.58 19.20 2.34
N ASN A 280 0.56 19.54 1.77
CA ASN A 280 1.16 20.87 1.88
C ASN A 280 1.79 21.31 0.55
N PRO A 281 0.99 21.69 -0.45
CA PRO A 281 1.49 21.99 -1.78
C PRO A 281 2.44 23.20 -1.80
N ASN A 282 2.23 24.21 -0.96
CA ASN A 282 2.99 25.47 -0.98
C ASN A 282 4.10 25.62 0.06
N ASN A 283 4.27 24.71 1.00
CA ASN A 283 5.21 24.81 2.13
C ASN A 283 5.05 26.07 3.01
N LYS A 284 4.03 26.90 2.82
CA LYS A 284 3.93 28.24 3.41
C LYS A 284 2.84 28.45 4.46
N ILE A 285 1.87 27.56 4.57
CA ILE A 285 0.73 27.78 5.46
C ILE A 285 0.73 26.73 6.55
N LYS A 286 1.13 27.13 7.77
CA LYS A 286 1.14 26.28 8.96
C LYS A 286 -0.26 25.88 9.48
N ASN A 287 -1.34 26.44 8.97
CA ASN A 287 -2.67 26.36 9.59
C ASN A 287 -3.82 25.85 8.71
N GLU A 288 -3.61 25.48 7.45
CA GLU A 288 -4.64 24.80 6.68
C GLU A 288 -4.19 23.35 6.39
N ASN A 289 -4.41 22.45 7.34
CA ASN A 289 -4.45 21.02 7.04
C ASN A 289 -5.64 20.80 6.12
N LYS A 290 -5.43 20.91 4.81
CA LYS A 290 -6.39 20.44 3.81
C LYS A 290 -6.40 18.91 3.90
N ASN A 291 -7.24 18.37 4.76
CA ASN A 291 -7.38 16.94 4.93
C ASN A 291 -7.84 16.31 3.62
N ILE A 292 -7.02 15.44 3.08
CA ILE A 292 -7.39 14.62 1.94
C ILE A 292 -8.20 13.44 2.49
N LYS A 293 -9.37 13.18 1.92
CA LYS A 293 -10.22 12.02 2.26
C LYS A 293 -9.86 10.82 1.42
N GLU A 294 -9.62 11.05 0.13
CA GLU A 294 -9.38 10.00 -0.84
C GLU A 294 -8.52 10.50 -1.99
N ILE A 295 -7.68 9.64 -2.57
CA ILE A 295 -7.02 9.83 -3.86
C ILE A 295 -7.51 8.69 -4.76
N LYS A 296 -8.42 9.01 -5.68
CA LYS A 296 -9.13 8.03 -6.51
C LYS A 296 -8.58 8.01 -7.92
N LEU A 297 -8.15 6.84 -8.39
CA LEU A 297 -7.77 6.66 -9.80
C LEU A 297 -9.00 6.85 -10.70
N ILE A 298 -8.95 7.85 -11.57
CA ILE A 298 -10.02 8.16 -12.53
C ILE A 298 -9.65 7.81 -13.98
N TYR A 299 -8.36 7.84 -14.33
CA TYR A 299 -7.88 7.52 -15.67
C TYR A 299 -6.55 6.77 -15.62
N ARG A 300 -6.38 5.77 -16.50
CA ARG A 300 -5.14 5.02 -16.73
C ARG A 300 -5.01 4.70 -18.21
N GLY A 301 -3.90 5.06 -18.83
CA GLY A 301 -3.69 4.93 -20.28
C GLY A 301 -3.83 3.52 -20.81
N THR A 302 -3.23 2.52 -20.14
CA THR A 302 -3.33 1.10 -20.56
C THR A 302 -4.73 0.52 -20.39
N ARG A 303 -5.54 1.06 -19.47
CA ARG A 303 -6.93 0.61 -19.22
C ARG A 303 -7.96 1.31 -20.11
N ASP A 304 -7.84 2.63 -20.25
CA ASP A 304 -8.87 3.50 -20.81
C ASP A 304 -8.55 3.94 -22.25
N GLY A 305 -7.29 3.78 -22.69
CA GLY A 305 -6.76 4.26 -23.96
C GLY A 305 -5.85 5.48 -23.80
N PHE A 306 -4.92 5.67 -24.74
CA PHE A 306 -3.94 6.76 -24.72
C PHE A 306 -4.37 7.98 -25.56
N GLN A 307 -5.61 8.00 -26.05
CA GLN A 307 -6.18 9.10 -26.81
C GLN A 307 -6.56 10.26 -25.89
N ALA A 308 -6.43 11.49 -26.39
CA ALA A 308 -6.85 12.70 -25.66
C ALA A 308 -8.33 12.63 -25.26
N GLU A 309 -9.19 12.10 -26.13
CA GLU A 309 -10.62 11.90 -25.86
C GLU A 309 -10.85 11.04 -24.61
N ALA A 310 -10.13 9.92 -24.47
CA ALA A 310 -10.24 9.05 -23.30
C ALA A 310 -9.81 9.75 -21.98
N PHE A 311 -8.75 10.57 -22.04
CA PHE A 311 -8.34 11.40 -20.92
C PHE A 311 -9.45 12.40 -20.53
N HIS A 312 -10.00 13.14 -21.49
CA HIS A 312 -11.02 14.15 -21.23
C HIS A 312 -12.34 13.55 -20.73
N GLU A 313 -12.78 12.42 -21.30
CA GLU A 313 -13.96 11.70 -20.81
C GLU A 313 -13.88 11.39 -19.31
N LYS A 314 -12.72 11.02 -18.81
CA LYS A 314 -12.50 10.62 -17.42
C LYS A 314 -12.13 11.76 -16.48
N CYS A 315 -11.42 12.78 -16.98
CA CYS A 315 -10.75 13.77 -16.16
C CYS A 315 -11.40 15.15 -16.15
N ASP A 316 -12.21 15.50 -17.16
CA ASP A 316 -12.87 16.79 -17.22
C ASP A 316 -13.83 17.01 -16.06
N ASN A 317 -13.79 18.22 -15.49
CA ASN A 317 -14.64 18.65 -14.37
C ASN A 317 -14.53 17.81 -13.09
N LYS A 318 -13.37 17.15 -12.85
CA LYS A 318 -13.11 16.33 -11.65
C LYS A 318 -12.46 17.10 -10.49
N GLY A 319 -12.22 18.41 -10.62
CA GLY A 319 -11.57 19.21 -9.58
C GLY A 319 -10.06 18.97 -9.50
N GLU A 320 -9.58 18.84 -8.28
CA GLU A 320 -8.15 18.63 -8.02
C GLU A 320 -7.68 17.29 -8.57
N THR A 321 -6.58 17.30 -9.33
CA THR A 321 -6.00 16.08 -9.90
C THR A 321 -4.49 15.99 -9.73
N LEU A 322 -4.01 14.77 -9.50
CA LEU A 322 -2.61 14.37 -9.56
C LEU A 322 -2.42 13.49 -10.80
N THR A 323 -1.48 13.87 -11.66
CA THR A 323 -1.10 13.08 -12.84
C THR A 323 0.27 12.46 -12.61
N LEU A 324 0.38 11.14 -12.78
CA LEU A 324 1.62 10.38 -12.84
C LEU A 324 1.90 9.95 -14.27
N ILE A 325 3.14 10.05 -14.70
CA ILE A 325 3.60 9.68 -16.04
C ILE A 325 4.85 8.83 -15.89
N GLU A 326 4.84 7.66 -16.50
CA GLU A 326 6.03 6.84 -16.72
C GLU A 326 6.42 6.89 -18.20
N SER A 327 7.64 7.28 -18.49
CA SER A 327 8.18 7.23 -19.85
C SER A 327 8.63 5.82 -20.22
N GLN A 328 8.73 5.52 -21.53
CA GLN A 328 9.30 4.25 -22.00
C GLN A 328 10.78 4.04 -21.57
N ASP A 329 11.48 5.10 -21.20
CA ASP A 329 12.82 5.05 -20.59
C ASP A 329 12.78 4.80 -19.07
N ASN A 330 11.60 4.44 -18.49
CA ASN A 330 11.36 4.17 -17.06
C ASN A 330 11.63 5.38 -16.12
N TYR A 331 11.48 6.60 -16.59
CA TYR A 331 11.48 7.80 -15.72
C TYR A 331 10.07 8.13 -15.28
N ILE A 332 9.94 8.60 -14.01
CA ILE A 332 8.63 8.85 -13.37
C ILE A 332 8.55 10.31 -12.97
N PHE A 333 7.55 11.01 -13.47
CA PHE A 333 7.29 12.41 -13.20
C PHE A 333 5.81 12.74 -13.37
N GLY A 334 5.43 13.99 -13.19
CA GLY A 334 4.04 14.40 -13.38
C GLY A 334 3.74 15.77 -12.83
N GLY A 335 2.46 16.03 -12.55
CA GLY A 335 1.99 17.31 -12.06
C GLY A 335 0.71 17.21 -11.23
N TYR A 336 0.49 18.24 -10.42
CA TYR A 336 -0.71 18.44 -9.63
C TYR A 336 -1.35 19.78 -9.96
N THR A 337 -2.68 19.77 -10.06
CA THR A 337 -3.48 20.99 -10.25
C THR A 337 -4.75 20.97 -9.42
N GLU A 338 -5.13 22.13 -8.88
CA GLU A 338 -6.44 22.37 -8.25
C GLU A 338 -7.50 22.85 -9.26
N ILE A 339 -7.14 22.94 -10.53
CA ILE A 339 -7.99 23.45 -11.60
C ILE A 339 -8.59 22.30 -12.39
N ASN A 340 -9.85 22.44 -12.76
CA ASN A 340 -10.52 21.48 -13.63
C ASN A 340 -9.85 21.40 -15.01
N TRP A 341 -9.67 20.19 -15.50
CA TRP A 341 -9.54 19.96 -16.94
C TRP A 341 -10.87 20.24 -17.61
N ASP A 342 -10.84 20.73 -18.84
CA ASP A 342 -12.05 21.14 -19.58
C ASP A 342 -11.76 21.19 -21.09
N SER A 343 -12.31 20.21 -21.83
CA SER A 343 -12.18 20.12 -23.28
C SER A 343 -13.12 21.04 -24.06
N THR A 344 -14.09 21.71 -23.39
CA THR A 344 -15.15 22.47 -24.08
C THR A 344 -14.68 23.82 -24.59
N VAL A 345 -13.50 24.29 -24.23
CA VAL A 345 -13.06 25.68 -24.34
C VAL A 345 -12.23 25.96 -25.60
N TRP A 346 -11.77 24.92 -26.29
CA TRP A 346 -10.91 25.05 -27.44
C TRP A 346 -11.61 24.72 -28.78
N ASN A 347 -11.53 25.63 -29.73
CA ASN A 347 -12.06 25.50 -31.11
C ASN A 347 -10.97 25.65 -32.20
N GLY A 348 -9.73 25.25 -31.95
CA GLY A 348 -8.75 24.96 -33.01
C GLY A 348 -7.83 26.09 -33.46
N ASN A 349 -7.89 27.30 -32.92
CA ASN A 349 -7.02 28.41 -33.32
C ASN A 349 -5.94 28.72 -32.26
N ILE A 350 -4.69 28.33 -32.54
CA ILE A 350 -3.51 28.50 -31.64
C ILE A 350 -3.10 29.98 -31.50
N GLY A 351 -3.59 30.87 -32.32
CA GLY A 351 -2.94 32.17 -32.54
C GLY A 351 -3.22 33.26 -31.52
N GLU A 352 -4.42 33.39 -30.95
CA GLU A 352 -4.79 34.62 -30.23
C GLU A 352 -5.73 34.49 -29.03
N ASN A 353 -6.29 33.31 -28.71
CA ASN A 353 -7.24 33.19 -27.62
C ASN A 353 -6.61 32.55 -26.38
N ASN A 354 -6.36 33.37 -25.36
CA ASN A 354 -5.97 32.96 -23.99
C ASN A 354 -6.97 32.01 -23.28
N ASN A 355 -8.03 31.55 -23.93
CA ASN A 355 -9.13 30.83 -23.33
C ASN A 355 -8.78 29.37 -22.96
N ALA A 356 -7.76 28.77 -23.58
CA ALA A 356 -7.30 27.41 -23.21
C ALA A 356 -6.49 27.40 -21.91
N ARG A 357 -5.95 28.54 -21.49
CA ARG A 357 -5.13 28.65 -20.27
C ARG A 357 -6.00 28.91 -19.08
N ARG A 358 -5.62 28.32 -17.96
CA ARG A 358 -6.34 28.43 -16.69
C ARG A 358 -5.48 29.06 -15.60
N ASN A 359 -6.11 29.93 -14.84
CA ASN A 359 -5.49 30.58 -13.69
C ASN A 359 -5.36 29.60 -12.53
N GLY A 360 -4.12 29.38 -12.09
CA GLY A 360 -3.81 28.60 -10.91
C GLY A 360 -4.15 29.32 -9.62
N LYS A 361 -4.27 28.54 -8.55
CA LYS A 361 -4.42 29.05 -7.17
C LYS A 361 -3.07 29.24 -6.49
N GLY A 362 -1.98 28.82 -7.15
CA GLY A 362 -0.62 28.91 -6.64
C GLY A 362 -0.21 27.70 -5.79
N ASN A 363 -1.00 26.63 -5.82
CA ASN A 363 -0.72 25.36 -5.18
C ASN A 363 -0.25 24.30 -6.18
N GLU A 364 -0.31 24.62 -7.46
CA GLU A 364 0.07 23.75 -8.55
C GLU A 364 1.58 23.52 -8.57
N PHE A 365 1.97 22.31 -8.90
CA PHE A 365 3.37 21.92 -9.01
C PHE A 365 3.56 20.82 -10.06
N VAL A 366 4.76 20.75 -10.61
CA VAL A 366 5.25 19.57 -11.32
C VAL A 366 6.30 18.90 -10.48
N PHE A 367 6.58 17.63 -10.75
CA PHE A 367 7.53 16.85 -9.93
C PHE A 367 8.26 15.79 -10.75
N THR A 368 9.40 15.36 -10.21
CA THR A 368 10.08 14.14 -10.64
C THR A 368 10.26 13.20 -9.45
N LEU A 369 9.99 11.93 -9.67
CA LEU A 369 10.25 10.86 -8.71
C LEU A 369 11.49 10.07 -9.11
N LYS A 370 11.63 9.77 -10.42
CA LYS A 370 12.78 9.08 -11.00
C LYS A 370 13.21 9.81 -12.26
N ASN A 371 14.47 10.21 -12.33
CA ASN A 371 15.02 11.03 -13.40
C ASN A 371 16.43 10.55 -13.83
N PRO A 372 16.89 10.92 -15.04
CA PRO A 372 18.18 10.45 -15.57
C PRO A 372 19.41 11.04 -14.86
N HIS A 373 19.23 12.01 -13.99
CA HIS A 373 20.30 12.73 -13.30
C HIS A 373 20.57 12.21 -11.90
N GLU A 374 19.95 11.06 -11.52
CA GLU A 374 20.04 10.44 -10.19
C GLU A 374 19.68 11.41 -9.04
N LYS A 375 18.87 12.42 -9.35
CA LYS A 375 18.42 13.38 -8.35
C LYS A 375 17.31 12.76 -7.50
N LYS A 376 17.32 13.08 -6.20
CA LYS A 376 16.23 12.69 -5.30
C LYS A 376 14.89 13.26 -5.79
N PRO A 377 13.77 12.56 -5.52
CA PRO A 377 12.44 13.06 -5.83
C PRO A 377 12.25 14.50 -5.39
N ALA A 378 11.80 15.34 -6.31
CA ALA A 378 11.67 16.78 -6.10
C ALA A 378 10.37 17.33 -6.69
N LYS A 379 9.86 18.37 -6.05
CA LYS A 379 8.67 19.13 -6.45
C LYS A 379 9.08 20.54 -6.86
N PHE A 380 8.48 21.05 -7.93
CA PHE A 380 8.72 22.38 -8.49
C PHE A 380 7.41 23.15 -8.49
N ASN A 381 7.34 24.19 -7.67
CA ASN A 381 6.12 24.96 -7.52
C ASN A 381 5.92 25.92 -8.71
N MET A 382 4.67 26.29 -8.98
CA MET A 382 4.31 27.33 -9.93
C MET A 382 4.93 28.67 -9.51
N LYS A 383 5.57 29.37 -10.46
CA LYS A 383 6.04 30.76 -10.24
C LYS A 383 4.87 31.71 -10.15
N LYS A 384 4.91 32.66 -9.24
CA LYS A 384 3.84 33.66 -9.04
C LYS A 384 3.55 34.48 -10.29
N SER A 385 4.58 34.79 -11.10
CA SER A 385 4.45 35.51 -12.36
C SER A 385 3.70 34.75 -13.47
N TRP A 386 3.52 33.43 -13.28
CA TRP A 386 2.95 32.54 -14.28
C TRP A 386 1.63 31.88 -13.85
N LEU A 387 0.98 32.37 -12.78
CA LEU A 387 -0.27 31.77 -12.25
C LEU A 387 -1.38 31.71 -13.31
N ASN A 388 -1.40 32.65 -14.26
CA ASN A 388 -2.35 32.63 -15.38
C ASN A 388 -2.09 31.55 -16.44
N HIS A 389 -1.07 30.72 -16.22
CA HIS A 389 -0.64 29.65 -17.12
C HIS A 389 -0.43 28.33 -16.36
N SER A 390 -1.28 28.03 -15.39
CA SER A 390 -1.13 26.85 -14.54
C SER A 390 -1.28 25.56 -15.32
N ILE A 391 -2.35 25.45 -16.07
CA ILE A 391 -2.61 24.35 -17.01
C ILE A 391 -3.16 24.93 -18.33
N CYS A 392 -3.07 24.14 -19.38
CA CYS A 392 -3.70 24.42 -20.65
C CYS A 392 -4.69 23.30 -20.99
N CYS A 393 -5.92 23.67 -21.38
CA CYS A 393 -6.97 22.74 -21.75
C CYS A 393 -7.13 22.73 -23.27
N ASP A 394 -6.93 21.56 -23.89
CA ASP A 394 -7.01 21.35 -25.33
C ASP A 394 -7.65 19.99 -25.60
N ALA A 395 -8.82 19.98 -26.24
CA ALA A 395 -9.58 18.76 -26.53
C ALA A 395 -8.80 17.69 -27.31
N ASN A 396 -7.78 18.09 -28.05
CA ASN A 396 -6.97 17.20 -28.87
C ASN A 396 -5.69 16.71 -28.18
N LEU A 397 -5.46 17.11 -26.94
CA LEU A 397 -4.23 16.80 -26.19
C LEU A 397 -4.57 16.22 -24.82
N GLY A 398 -3.63 15.46 -24.26
CA GLY A 398 -3.71 15.05 -22.86
C GLY A 398 -3.40 16.21 -21.91
N PRO A 399 -3.02 15.90 -20.66
CA PRO A 399 -2.74 16.94 -19.66
C PRO A 399 -1.55 17.80 -20.05
N ILE A 400 -1.73 19.14 -19.91
CA ILE A 400 -0.68 20.13 -20.16
C ILE A 400 -0.48 20.97 -18.91
N PHE A 401 0.72 20.90 -18.33
CA PHE A 401 1.11 21.72 -17.19
C PHE A 401 1.95 22.90 -17.66
N GLY A 402 1.68 24.07 -17.09
CA GLY A 402 2.33 25.31 -17.51
C GLY A 402 1.96 25.68 -18.95
N CYS A 403 2.87 26.40 -19.60
CA CYS A 403 2.77 26.71 -21.03
C CYS A 403 3.46 25.64 -21.88
N ASN A 404 3.14 24.37 -21.67
CA ASN A 404 3.80 23.18 -22.20
C ASN A 404 5.10 22.79 -21.46
N ASP A 405 5.26 23.16 -20.20
CA ASP A 405 6.39 22.66 -19.38
C ASP A 405 6.37 21.12 -19.36
N ILE A 406 5.17 20.52 -19.27
CA ILE A 406 4.89 19.11 -19.60
C ILE A 406 3.69 19.10 -20.53
N ARG A 407 3.83 18.55 -21.73
CA ARG A 407 2.74 18.43 -22.71
C ARG A 407 2.59 17.01 -23.19
N ILE A 408 1.40 16.46 -23.01
CA ILE A 408 1.02 15.12 -23.45
C ILE A 408 0.21 15.23 -24.75
N GLU A 409 0.70 14.55 -25.78
CA GLU A 409 0.09 14.54 -27.10
C GLU A 409 -1.01 13.48 -27.20
N ASN A 410 -1.85 13.56 -28.22
CA ASN A 410 -2.80 12.51 -28.55
C ASN A 410 -2.07 11.22 -28.94
N ASN A 411 -2.55 10.04 -28.48
CA ASN A 411 -1.86 8.75 -28.60
C ASN A 411 -0.42 8.80 -28.03
N CYS A 412 -0.29 9.28 -26.81
CA CYS A 412 0.98 9.64 -26.18
C CYS A 412 1.98 8.48 -26.03
N ASN A 413 1.54 7.23 -26.13
CA ASN A 413 2.38 6.03 -26.11
C ASN A 413 3.14 5.77 -27.42
N ILE A 414 2.68 6.34 -28.53
CA ILE A 414 3.29 6.21 -29.86
C ILE A 414 3.63 7.56 -30.50
N THR A 415 3.12 8.67 -29.94
CA THR A 415 3.40 10.03 -30.37
C THR A 415 4.38 10.70 -29.41
N ASN A 416 5.38 11.38 -29.94
CA ASN A 416 6.38 12.09 -29.12
C ASN A 416 5.74 13.23 -28.32
N ASN A 417 5.70 13.08 -27.01
CA ASN A 417 5.35 14.10 -26.04
C ASN A 417 6.51 15.08 -25.84
N ARG A 418 6.27 16.26 -25.28
CA ARG A 418 7.27 17.33 -25.27
C ARG A 418 7.39 18.03 -23.93
N PHE A 419 8.61 18.51 -23.68
CA PHE A 419 8.93 19.53 -22.70
C PHE A 419 9.33 20.78 -23.43
N THR A 420 8.57 21.86 -23.35
CA THR A 420 8.85 23.10 -24.06
C THR A 420 8.85 24.29 -23.10
N TYR A 421 9.42 25.41 -23.57
CA TYR A 421 9.39 26.66 -22.83
C TYR A 421 8.19 27.51 -23.25
N TYR A 422 7.71 28.35 -22.33
CA TYR A 422 6.74 29.39 -22.67
C TYR A 422 7.32 30.37 -23.67
N ASP A 423 8.52 30.87 -23.38
CA ASP A 423 9.24 31.82 -24.24
C ASP A 423 10.54 31.14 -24.72
N PHE A 424 10.54 30.76 -25.99
CA PHE A 424 11.70 30.15 -26.63
C PHE A 424 12.95 31.09 -26.60
N GLN A 425 12.75 32.39 -26.56
CA GLN A 425 13.86 33.35 -26.54
C GLN A 425 14.47 33.47 -25.15
N LYS A 426 13.64 33.40 -24.08
CA LYS A 426 14.10 33.53 -22.70
C LYS A 426 14.40 32.21 -22.04
N GLY A 427 13.90 31.09 -22.57
CA GLY A 427 14.10 29.78 -22.02
C GLY A 427 13.47 29.57 -20.61
N GLU A 428 12.33 30.26 -20.38
CA GLU A 428 11.67 30.25 -19.08
C GLU A 428 10.55 29.22 -19.00
N TYR A 429 10.52 28.51 -17.86
CA TYR A 429 9.42 27.62 -17.46
C TYR A 429 8.45 28.32 -16.52
N CYS A 430 7.18 27.87 -16.55
CA CYS A 430 6.16 28.37 -15.63
C CYS A 430 6.39 27.85 -14.20
N PHE A 431 7.03 26.69 -14.05
CA PHE A 431 7.41 26.11 -12.76
C PHE A 431 8.87 26.41 -12.42
N GLU A 432 9.18 26.42 -11.10
CA GLU A 432 10.52 26.69 -10.59
C GLU A 432 11.43 25.49 -10.88
N ASP A 433 12.39 25.63 -11.78
CA ASP A 433 13.46 24.63 -11.96
C ASP A 433 14.66 25.02 -11.09
N THR A 434 14.78 24.37 -9.93
CA THR A 434 15.90 24.55 -9.02
C THR A 434 17.11 23.69 -9.37
N THR A 435 17.01 22.84 -10.41
CA THR A 435 18.06 21.89 -10.80
C THR A 435 18.95 22.39 -11.93
N GLY A 436 18.45 23.33 -12.74
CA GLY A 436 19.10 23.84 -13.94
C GLY A 436 19.07 22.90 -15.15
N HIS A 437 18.46 21.70 -15.04
CA HIS A 437 18.38 20.74 -16.14
C HIS A 437 17.31 21.12 -17.18
N LYS A 438 16.38 21.99 -16.84
CA LYS A 438 15.36 22.53 -17.77
C LYS A 438 14.58 21.39 -18.45
N ARG A 439 14.39 21.47 -19.78
CA ARG A 439 13.67 20.45 -20.57
C ARG A 439 14.27 19.04 -20.53
N LEU A 440 15.48 18.90 -20.01
CA LEU A 440 16.15 17.61 -19.85
C LEU A 440 15.93 16.99 -18.45
N LEU A 441 15.25 17.74 -17.56
CA LEU A 441 15.06 17.34 -16.15
C LEU A 441 14.40 15.98 -16.01
N PHE A 442 13.30 15.72 -16.71
CA PHE A 442 12.44 14.58 -16.47
C PHE A 442 12.95 13.28 -17.13
N THR A 443 13.46 13.38 -18.37
CA THR A 443 13.82 12.21 -19.18
C THR A 443 15.21 12.29 -19.82
N GLY A 444 15.97 13.36 -19.60
CA GLY A 444 17.26 13.59 -20.27
C GLY A 444 17.12 13.97 -21.75
N LYS A 445 15.91 14.05 -22.27
CA LYS A 445 15.56 14.35 -23.66
C LYS A 445 14.46 15.41 -23.71
N PRO A 446 14.38 16.24 -24.77
CA PRO A 446 13.31 17.24 -24.91
C PRO A 446 11.96 16.62 -25.32
N SER A 447 11.93 15.35 -25.70
CA SER A 447 10.74 14.59 -26.06
C SER A 447 10.82 13.17 -25.50
N PHE A 448 9.65 12.53 -25.33
CA PHE A 448 9.54 11.19 -24.76
C PHE A 448 8.29 10.48 -25.27
N LEU A 449 8.25 9.16 -25.13
CA LEU A 449 7.05 8.35 -25.28
C LEU A 449 6.56 7.91 -23.89
N VAL A 450 5.25 7.87 -23.73
CA VAL A 450 4.62 7.41 -22.49
C VAL A 450 4.55 5.88 -22.47
N GLN A 451 4.98 5.26 -21.38
CA GLN A 451 4.75 3.85 -21.06
C GLN A 451 3.41 3.69 -20.37
N GLU A 452 3.16 4.52 -19.34
CA GLU A 452 1.90 4.58 -18.61
C GLU A 452 1.61 6.00 -18.17
N ILE A 453 0.33 6.35 -18.10
CA ILE A 453 -0.15 7.60 -17.53
C ILE A 453 -1.37 7.34 -16.66
N GLU A 454 -1.36 7.89 -15.45
CA GLU A 454 -2.43 7.75 -14.48
C GLU A 454 -2.86 9.11 -13.96
N VAL A 455 -4.17 9.33 -13.83
CA VAL A 455 -4.73 10.53 -13.23
C VAL A 455 -5.60 10.16 -12.05
N PHE A 456 -5.34 10.81 -10.94
CA PHE A 456 -6.06 10.61 -9.68
C PHE A 456 -6.81 11.88 -9.31
N GLN A 457 -8.09 11.74 -8.97
CA GLN A 457 -8.85 12.80 -8.32
C GLN A 457 -8.46 12.89 -6.85
N VAL A 458 -8.15 14.09 -6.36
CA VAL A 458 -7.85 14.36 -4.95
C VAL A 458 -9.11 14.91 -4.29
N ILE A 459 -9.71 14.14 -3.38
CA ILE A 459 -10.95 14.46 -2.68
C ILE A 459 -10.62 14.95 -1.28
N ARG A 460 -11.09 16.17 -0.94
CA ARG A 460 -10.86 16.79 0.38
C ARG A 460 -12.11 16.90 1.24
#